data_0564b688383075889f75f27b3fee7d94
#
_entry.id   0564b688383075889f75f27b3fee7d94
#
_cell.length_a   1.000
_cell.length_b   1.000
_cell.length_c   1.000
_cell.angle_alpha   90.00
_cell.angle_beta   90.00
_cell.angle_gamma   90.00
#
_symmetry.space_group_name_H-M   'P 1'
#
loop_
_entity.id
_entity.type
_entity.pdbx_description
1 polymer ?
#
loop_
_entity_poly.entity_id
_entity_poly.type
_entity_poly.pdbx_seq_one_letter_code
_entity_poly.pdbx_strand_id
1 'polypeptide(L)'
;MRFPPTSRICALCCGLALAFAALAGEVRILVQSSPLAGFQYHAGEALWQEMREGDRLTLVREPENPHDGNAIRVEWRGQKLGYLPRAENRSVAAAMDRGEPVDARIAKMRQQRNPWQRVLIEVFVVL
;
A
#
# COMPACT_ATOMS: atom_id res chain seq x y z
N MET A 1 -52.74 12.10 -35.85
CA MET A 1 -51.91 12.42 -35.02
C MET A 1 -50.87 11.51 -34.58
N ARG A 2 -49.70 11.81 -34.66
CA ARG A 2 -48.68 10.97 -34.36
C ARG A 2 -47.67 11.68 -33.63
N PHE A 3 -46.89 11.08 -32.80
CA PHE A 3 -45.91 11.69 -31.98
C PHE A 3 -44.59 10.99 -32.15
N PRO A 4 -43.61 11.60 -32.71
CA PRO A 4 -42.31 10.98 -32.85
C PRO A 4 -41.65 10.91 -31.45
N PRO A 5 -41.18 9.75 -31.05
CA PRO A 5 -40.50 9.62 -29.79
C PRO A 5 -39.07 10.09 -29.96
N THR A 6 -38.79 11.29 -29.53
CA THR A 6 -37.44 11.84 -29.65
C THR A 6 -36.64 11.79 -28.38
N SER A 7 -37.20 11.27 -27.29
CA SER A 7 -36.56 11.35 -25.99
C SER A 7 -35.66 10.17 -25.61
N ARG A 8 -35.53 9.16 -26.49
CA ARG A 8 -34.78 7.94 -26.12
C ARG A 8 -33.29 7.98 -26.40
N ILE A 9 -32.81 8.96 -27.16
CA ILE A 9 -31.42 8.98 -27.60
C ILE A 9 -30.50 9.62 -26.59
N CYS A 10 -30.98 10.54 -25.75
CA CYS A 10 -30.15 11.25 -24.80
C CYS A 10 -29.68 10.42 -23.58
N ALA A 11 -30.41 9.37 -23.24
CA ALA A 11 -30.06 8.56 -22.06
C ALA A 11 -28.82 7.69 -22.26
N LEU A 12 -28.51 7.31 -23.50
CA LEU A 12 -27.37 6.48 -23.80
C LEU A 12 -26.04 7.22 -23.76
N CYS A 13 -26.03 8.52 -24.05
CA CYS A 13 -24.80 9.31 -24.02
C CYS A 13 -24.29 9.57 -22.60
N CYS A 14 -25.19 9.71 -21.61
CA CYS A 14 -24.81 9.94 -20.22
C CYS A 14 -24.17 8.71 -19.58
N GLY A 15 -24.61 7.51 -19.93
CA GLY A 15 -24.06 6.27 -19.40
C GLY A 15 -22.62 6.01 -19.85
N LEU A 16 -22.28 6.38 -21.09
CA LEU A 16 -20.92 6.23 -21.61
C LEU A 16 -19.92 7.17 -20.96
N ALA A 17 -20.34 8.40 -20.64
CA ALA A 17 -19.46 9.37 -19.96
C ALA A 17 -19.12 8.95 -18.53
N LEU A 18 -20.08 8.37 -17.81
CA LEU A 18 -19.86 7.86 -16.45
C LEU A 18 -18.93 6.64 -16.42
N ALA A 19 -19.05 5.74 -17.40
CA ALA A 19 -18.18 4.58 -17.50
C ALA A 19 -16.73 4.98 -17.80
N PHE A 20 -16.50 6.04 -18.57
CA PHE A 20 -15.17 6.53 -18.87
C PHE A 20 -14.50 7.17 -17.64
N ALA A 21 -15.24 7.91 -16.83
CA ALA A 21 -14.72 8.49 -15.59
C ALA A 21 -14.36 7.42 -14.56
N ALA A 22 -15.08 6.30 -14.51
CA ALA A 22 -14.80 5.21 -13.58
C ALA A 22 -13.50 4.44 -13.91
N LEU A 23 -12.94 4.59 -15.11
CA LEU A 23 -11.68 3.96 -15.52
C LEU A 23 -10.45 4.79 -15.15
N ALA A 24 -10.65 6.05 -14.74
CA ALA A 24 -9.55 6.90 -14.29
C ALA A 24 -9.10 6.46 -12.90
N GLY A 25 -8.03 5.67 -12.82
CA GLY A 25 -7.47 5.18 -11.56
C GLY A 25 -6.52 6.18 -10.90
N GLU A 26 -6.15 5.88 -9.69
CA GLU A 26 -5.12 6.61 -8.96
C GLU A 26 -3.74 6.36 -9.55
N VAL A 27 -2.88 7.38 -9.54
CA VAL A 27 -1.48 7.25 -9.91
C VAL A 27 -0.68 6.93 -8.66
N ARG A 28 0.09 5.86 -8.69
CA ARG A 28 0.99 5.46 -7.62
C ARG A 28 2.41 5.47 -8.12
N ILE A 29 3.28 6.12 -7.37
CA ILE A 29 4.70 6.18 -7.70
C ILE A 29 5.47 5.34 -6.70
N LEU A 30 6.21 4.34 -7.21
CA LEU A 30 7.10 3.54 -6.38
C LEU A 30 8.26 4.41 -5.91
N VAL A 31 8.40 4.56 -4.61
CA VAL A 31 9.45 5.40 -4.00
C VAL A 31 10.50 4.58 -3.27
N GLN A 32 10.20 3.36 -2.90
CA GLN A 32 11.13 2.52 -2.15
C GLN A 32 10.81 1.04 -2.31
N SER A 33 11.86 0.23 -2.43
CA SER A 33 11.80 -1.22 -2.26
C SER A 33 12.78 -1.58 -1.17
N SER A 34 12.34 -2.31 -0.16
CA SER A 34 13.20 -2.64 0.97
C SER A 34 12.78 -3.94 1.66
N PRO A 35 13.70 -4.61 2.37
CA PRO A 35 13.34 -5.72 3.21
C PRO A 35 12.50 -5.27 4.41
N LEU A 36 11.88 -6.21 5.07
CA LEU A 36 11.14 -5.99 6.30
C LEU A 36 12.05 -6.28 7.50
N ALA A 37 12.26 -5.27 8.32
CA ALA A 37 13.11 -5.39 9.51
C ALA A 37 12.32 -5.98 10.68
N GLY A 38 12.96 -6.87 11.45
CA GLY A 38 12.38 -7.40 12.67
C GLY A 38 11.28 -8.45 12.48
N PHE A 39 11.15 -9.01 11.29
CA PHE A 39 10.14 -10.01 10.96
C PHE A 39 10.04 -11.14 11.99
N GLN A 40 11.19 -11.65 12.46
CA GLN A 40 11.26 -12.79 13.37
C GLN A 40 10.73 -12.50 14.77
N TYR A 41 10.54 -11.23 15.13
CA TYR A 41 10.10 -10.83 16.47
C TYR A 41 8.61 -10.54 16.58
N HIS A 42 7.87 -10.65 15.47
CA HIS A 42 6.48 -10.25 15.39
C HIS A 42 5.61 -11.35 14.77
N ALA A 43 4.41 -11.00 14.33
CA ALA A 43 3.40 -11.95 13.88
C ALA A 43 3.70 -12.64 12.54
N GLY A 44 4.75 -12.20 11.81
CA GLY A 44 5.00 -12.64 10.43
C GLY A 44 5.14 -14.14 10.26
N GLU A 45 5.83 -14.84 11.17
CA GLU A 45 5.99 -16.29 11.07
C GLU A 45 4.67 -17.03 11.23
N ALA A 46 3.86 -16.62 12.20
CA ALA A 46 2.55 -17.24 12.44
C ALA A 46 1.56 -16.98 11.28
N LEU A 47 1.73 -15.86 10.58
CA LEU A 47 0.83 -15.45 9.49
C LEU A 47 1.35 -15.82 8.11
N TRP A 48 2.52 -16.42 8.02
CA TRP A 48 3.20 -16.70 6.74
C TRP A 48 2.29 -17.41 5.73
N GLN A 49 1.55 -18.41 6.17
CA GLN A 49 0.71 -19.21 5.29
C GLN A 49 -0.50 -18.43 4.75
N GLU A 50 -0.89 -17.38 5.43
CA GLU A 50 -2.06 -16.58 5.07
C GLU A 50 -1.70 -15.40 4.16
N MET A 51 -0.48 -14.89 4.29
CA MET A 51 0.00 -13.76 3.47
C MET A 51 0.30 -14.19 2.04
N ARG A 52 0.15 -13.25 1.11
CA ARG A 52 0.43 -13.47 -0.32
C ARG A 52 1.19 -12.29 -0.90
N GLU A 53 2.03 -12.56 -1.90
CA GLU A 53 2.60 -11.49 -2.73
C GLU A 53 1.49 -10.66 -3.34
N GLY A 54 1.66 -9.34 -3.32
CA GLY A 54 0.64 -8.39 -3.75
C GLY A 54 -0.28 -7.88 -2.65
N ASP A 55 -0.28 -8.52 -1.47
CA ASP A 55 -1.11 -8.09 -0.36
C ASP A 55 -0.76 -6.68 0.10
N ARG A 56 -1.80 -5.90 0.40
CA ARG A 56 -1.65 -4.55 0.92
C ARG A 56 -1.10 -4.57 2.35
N LEU A 57 -0.18 -3.66 2.62
CA LEU A 57 0.38 -3.42 3.94
C LEU A 57 -0.01 -2.02 4.41
N THR A 58 -0.17 -1.86 5.70
CA THR A 58 -0.41 -0.56 6.33
C THR A 58 0.87 -0.09 6.99
N LEU A 59 1.25 1.15 6.70
CA LEU A 59 2.39 1.81 7.33
C LEU A 59 1.89 2.74 8.43
N VAL A 60 2.48 2.61 9.62
CA VAL A 60 2.10 3.41 10.80
C VAL A 60 3.33 4.09 11.37
N ARG A 61 3.30 5.44 11.42
CA ARG A 61 4.38 6.21 12.04
C ARG A 61 4.42 5.98 13.53
N GLU A 62 5.63 5.86 14.05
CA GLU A 62 5.90 5.80 15.49
C GLU A 62 6.94 6.89 15.85
N PRO A 63 6.55 8.17 15.86
CA PRO A 63 7.50 9.26 16.12
C PRO A 63 8.07 9.23 17.53
N GLU A 64 7.40 8.56 18.46
CA GLU A 64 7.83 8.42 19.85
C GLU A 64 8.58 7.12 20.12
N ASN A 65 8.93 6.37 19.08
CA ASN A 65 9.70 5.14 19.25
C ASN A 65 11.06 5.47 19.88
N PRO A 66 11.40 4.84 21.01
CA PRO A 66 12.62 5.20 21.75
C PRO A 66 13.90 4.82 21.01
N HIS A 67 13.84 3.94 20.03
CA HIS A 67 15.01 3.50 19.27
C HIS A 67 15.19 4.26 17.97
N ASP A 68 14.13 4.86 17.43
CA ASP A 68 14.18 5.53 16.14
C ASP A 68 12.97 6.47 15.97
N GLY A 69 13.23 7.78 15.97
CA GLY A 69 12.18 8.78 15.76
C GLY A 69 11.56 8.75 14.36
N ASN A 70 12.21 8.10 13.40
CA ASN A 70 11.68 7.90 12.05
C ASN A 70 11.01 6.53 11.87
N ALA A 71 10.76 5.80 12.94
CA ALA A 71 10.22 4.46 12.87
C ALA A 71 8.87 4.41 12.14
N ILE A 72 8.74 3.42 11.27
CA ILE A 72 7.52 3.15 10.53
C ILE A 72 7.19 1.67 10.71
N ARG A 73 6.13 1.40 11.46
CA ARG A 73 5.64 0.04 11.67
C ARG A 73 4.92 -0.44 10.42
N VAL A 74 5.15 -1.69 10.07
CA VAL A 74 4.49 -2.36 8.95
C VAL A 74 3.49 -3.36 9.50
N GLU A 75 2.23 -3.25 9.05
CA GLU A 75 1.14 -4.13 9.47
C GLU A 75 0.49 -4.81 8.28
N TRP A 76 0.06 -6.04 8.50
CA TRP A 76 -0.79 -6.80 7.59
C TRP A 76 -2.09 -7.14 8.33
N ARG A 77 -3.22 -6.64 7.81
CA ARG A 77 -4.55 -6.83 8.42
C ARG A 77 -4.55 -6.52 9.93
N GLY A 78 -3.92 -5.42 10.30
CA GLY A 78 -3.84 -4.98 11.69
C GLY A 78 -2.79 -5.70 12.54
N GLN A 79 -2.07 -6.67 11.99
CA GLN A 79 -1.05 -7.42 12.70
C GLN A 79 0.33 -6.88 12.37
N LYS A 80 1.11 -6.57 13.40
CA LYS A 80 2.47 -6.06 13.24
C LYS A 80 3.39 -7.13 12.66
N LEU A 81 4.01 -6.82 11.52
CA LEU A 81 5.01 -7.69 10.90
C LEU A 81 6.44 -7.27 11.20
N GLY A 82 6.68 -6.01 11.43
CA GLY A 82 7.99 -5.44 11.65
C GLY A 82 8.02 -3.96 11.31
N TYR A 83 9.15 -3.51 10.77
CA TYR A 83 9.40 -2.09 10.47
C TYR A 83 10.06 -1.94 9.10
N LEU A 84 9.92 -0.77 8.50
CA LEU A 84 10.83 -0.38 7.43
C LEU A 84 12.25 -0.27 7.99
N PRO A 85 13.28 -0.64 7.22
CA PRO A 85 14.66 -0.58 7.71
C PRO A 85 15.04 0.83 8.17
N ARG A 86 15.65 0.93 9.32
CA ARG A 86 16.07 2.21 9.90
C ARG A 86 16.98 3.01 8.97
N ALA A 87 17.83 2.34 8.22
CA ALA A 87 18.74 3.00 7.28
C ALA A 87 18.02 3.66 6.09
N GLU A 88 16.76 3.29 5.82
CA GLU A 88 16.05 3.68 4.61
C GLU A 88 14.70 4.36 4.87
N ASN A 89 14.30 4.53 6.13
CA ASN A 89 12.94 4.98 6.45
C ASN A 89 12.72 6.50 6.45
N ARG A 90 13.80 7.28 6.43
CA ARG A 90 13.74 8.72 6.65
C ARG A 90 12.86 9.47 5.65
N SER A 91 13.00 9.17 4.37
CA SER A 91 12.23 9.85 3.31
C SER A 91 10.75 9.52 3.40
N VAL A 92 10.43 8.25 3.66
CA VAL A 92 9.03 7.81 3.82
C VAL A 92 8.41 8.43 5.07
N ALA A 93 9.15 8.44 6.18
CA ALA A 93 8.69 9.09 7.41
C ALA A 93 8.38 10.57 7.18
N ALA A 94 9.26 11.28 6.47
CA ALA A 94 9.05 12.70 6.15
C ALA A 94 7.81 12.91 5.27
N ALA A 95 7.59 12.05 4.28
CA ALA A 95 6.39 12.11 3.43
C ALA A 95 5.12 11.90 4.25
N MET A 96 5.12 10.91 5.13
CA MET A 96 3.98 10.65 6.02
C MET A 96 3.72 11.83 6.97
N ASP A 97 4.78 12.43 7.51
CA ASP A 97 4.67 13.56 8.42
C ASP A 97 4.12 14.82 7.73
N ARG A 98 4.32 14.94 6.42
CA ARG A 98 3.72 16.01 5.61
C ARG A 98 2.27 15.73 5.22
N GLY A 99 1.75 14.56 5.58
CA GLY A 99 0.38 14.16 5.21
C GLY A 99 0.24 13.62 3.79
N GLU A 100 1.34 13.27 3.13
CA GLU A 100 1.27 12.64 1.81
C GLU A 100 0.69 11.22 1.95
N PRO A 101 -0.25 10.81 1.08
CA PRO A 101 -0.77 9.45 1.09
C PRO A 101 0.31 8.45 0.69
N VAL A 102 0.58 7.49 1.54
CA VAL A 102 1.60 6.46 1.32
C VAL A 102 0.95 5.09 1.43
N ASP A 103 1.18 4.25 0.42
CA ASP A 103 0.73 2.86 0.38
C ASP A 103 1.92 1.91 0.35
N ALA A 104 1.69 0.67 0.77
CA ALA A 104 2.69 -0.36 0.68
C ALA A 104 2.07 -1.72 0.34
N ARG A 105 2.88 -2.61 -0.23
CA ARG A 105 2.45 -3.97 -0.51
C ARG A 105 3.61 -4.95 -0.35
N ILE A 106 3.28 -6.23 -0.19
CA ILE A 106 4.24 -7.31 -0.25
C ILE A 106 4.62 -7.52 -1.72
N ALA A 107 5.89 -7.28 -2.05
CA ALA A 107 6.37 -7.51 -3.42
C ALA A 107 6.83 -8.95 -3.61
N LYS A 108 7.57 -9.50 -2.64
CA LYS A 108 8.11 -10.85 -2.68
C LYS A 108 8.06 -11.50 -1.31
N MET A 109 7.83 -12.81 -1.30
CA MET A 109 7.92 -13.66 -0.12
C MET A 109 8.81 -14.85 -0.43
N ARG A 110 9.80 -15.11 0.43
CA ARG A 110 10.72 -16.22 0.26
C ARG A 110 10.99 -16.88 1.61
N GLN A 111 10.96 -18.22 1.63
CA GLN A 111 11.39 -18.96 2.81
C GLN A 111 12.92 -18.99 2.84
N GLN A 112 13.50 -18.07 3.57
CA GLN A 112 14.94 -17.94 3.77
C GLN A 112 15.28 -18.12 5.24
N ARG A 113 16.45 -18.65 5.56
CA ARG A 113 16.93 -18.72 6.94
C ARG A 113 17.09 -17.33 7.54
N ASN A 114 17.63 -16.41 6.75
CA ASN A 114 17.79 -15.03 7.16
C ASN A 114 16.44 -14.33 7.12
N PRO A 115 15.86 -13.93 8.28
CA PRO A 115 14.55 -13.28 8.32
C PRO A 115 14.51 -11.99 7.51
N TRP A 116 15.64 -11.30 7.40
CA TRP A 116 15.78 -10.07 6.63
C TRP A 116 15.48 -10.26 5.14
N GLN A 117 15.64 -11.48 4.63
CA GLN A 117 15.43 -11.80 3.21
C GLN A 117 14.07 -12.43 2.93
N ARG A 118 13.22 -12.57 3.93
CA ARG A 118 11.94 -13.28 3.77
C ARG A 118 10.87 -12.46 3.07
N VAL A 119 10.80 -11.17 3.35
CA VAL A 119 9.76 -10.30 2.80
C VAL A 119 10.40 -9.06 2.19
N LEU A 120 10.07 -8.80 0.93
CA LEU A 120 10.40 -7.56 0.24
C LEU A 120 9.14 -6.72 0.15
N ILE A 121 9.25 -5.45 0.53
CA ILE A 121 8.15 -4.49 0.54
C ILE A 121 8.36 -3.45 -0.55
N GLU A 122 7.29 -3.05 -1.20
CA GLU A 122 7.26 -1.88 -2.07
C GLU A 122 6.40 -0.80 -1.43
N VAL A 123 6.92 0.43 -1.43
CA VAL A 123 6.26 1.62 -0.88
C VAL A 123 5.96 2.60 -2.00
N PHE A 124 4.75 3.13 -2.01
CA PHE A 124 4.25 4.03 -3.05
C PHE A 124 3.75 5.32 -2.43
N VAL A 125 3.95 6.43 -3.14
CA VAL A 125 3.22 7.67 -2.89
C VAL A 125 2.05 7.71 -3.86
N VAL A 126 0.87 8.03 -3.34
CA VAL A 126 -0.37 8.10 -4.13
C VAL A 126 -0.61 9.57 -4.50
N LEU A 127 -0.79 9.82 -5.79
CA LEU A 127 -1.04 11.16 -6.33
C LEU A 127 -2.54 11.40 -6.56
#